data_f8fd2cdfc9446d834ed17076fbdec0ec
#
_entry.id   f8fd2cdfc9446d834ed17076fbdec0ec
#
_cell.length_a   1.000
_cell.length_b   1.000
_cell.length_c   1.000
_cell.angle_alpha   90.00
_cell.angle_beta   90.00
_cell.angle_gamma   90.00
#
_symmetry.space_group_name_H-M   'P 1'
#
loop_
_entity.id
_entity.type
_entity.pdbx_description
1 polymer ?
#
loop_
_entity_poly.entity_id
_entity_poly.type
_entity_poly.pdbx_seq_one_letter_code
_entity_poly.pdbx_strand_id
1 'polypeptide(L)'
;MSVQKIIIFVLTSLILITQPVNAKDEFFLMLKNKKVNVRYGPGFDYQVKYIYKKIQLPLKVIDKKDNFRRIIDHKNNNGWIHVSQLRKAKSFIPLEDKIIFKKPSKFSKPIAQIKKGRLLLIKKCETQWCKIQTGEFIGWVNVENVWGPTN
;
A
#
# COMPACT_ATOMS: atom_id res chain seq x y z
N MET A 1 -62.14 -18.54 -4.27
CA MET A 1 -60.96 -17.67 -4.24
C MET A 1 -59.80 -18.49 -4.81
N SER A 2 -59.30 -18.03 -5.94
CA SER A 2 -58.42 -18.82 -6.81
C SER A 2 -57.02 -18.95 -6.25
N VAL A 3 -56.51 -20.16 -6.22
CA VAL A 3 -55.15 -20.56 -5.82
C VAL A 3 -54.04 -19.80 -6.62
N GLN A 4 -54.43 -19.17 -7.73
CA GLN A 4 -53.56 -18.41 -8.62
C GLN A 4 -53.04 -17.08 -8.04
N LYS A 5 -53.70 -16.52 -7.01
CA LYS A 5 -53.28 -15.26 -6.37
C LYS A 5 -52.19 -15.44 -5.28
N ILE A 6 -51.97 -16.65 -4.82
CA ILE A 6 -50.97 -16.93 -3.76
C ILE A 6 -49.57 -17.16 -4.34
N ILE A 7 -49.48 -17.62 -5.60
CA ILE A 7 -48.20 -17.92 -6.24
C ILE A 7 -47.42 -16.65 -6.65
N ILE A 8 -48.12 -15.54 -6.90
CA ILE A 8 -47.46 -14.27 -7.32
C ILE A 8 -46.78 -13.56 -6.15
N PHE A 9 -47.16 -13.85 -4.90
CA PHE A 9 -46.65 -13.15 -3.73
C PHE A 9 -45.33 -13.76 -3.18
N VAL A 10 -44.94 -14.94 -3.60
CA VAL A 10 -43.71 -15.63 -3.11
C VAL A 10 -42.49 -15.39 -4.01
N LEU A 11 -42.67 -14.86 -5.22
CA LEU A 11 -41.56 -14.66 -6.18
C LEU A 11 -40.86 -13.29 -6.08
N THR A 12 -41.27 -12.40 -5.18
CA THR A 12 -40.73 -11.02 -5.11
C THR A 12 -39.75 -10.76 -3.95
N SER A 13 -39.33 -11.75 -3.19
CA SER A 13 -38.55 -11.52 -1.97
C SER A 13 -37.09 -12.04 -2.01
N LEU A 14 -36.51 -12.26 -3.18
CA LEU A 14 -35.10 -12.65 -3.27
C LEU A 14 -34.27 -11.66 -4.12
N ILE A 15 -34.42 -10.38 -3.83
CA ILE A 15 -33.39 -9.41 -4.25
C ILE A 15 -32.29 -9.49 -3.20
N LEU A 16 -31.29 -10.32 -3.46
CA LEU A 16 -30.01 -10.27 -2.78
C LEU A 16 -29.41 -8.90 -3.04
N ILE A 17 -29.55 -8.00 -2.07
CA ILE A 17 -28.82 -6.73 -2.03
C ILE A 17 -27.37 -7.09 -1.84
N THR A 18 -26.63 -7.30 -2.93
CA THR A 18 -25.17 -7.32 -2.91
C THR A 18 -24.72 -5.90 -2.59
N GLN A 19 -24.47 -5.62 -1.33
CA GLN A 19 -23.81 -4.39 -0.91
C GLN A 19 -22.46 -4.35 -1.62
N PRO A 20 -22.10 -3.24 -2.31
CA PRO A 20 -20.75 -3.09 -2.83
C PRO A 20 -19.81 -3.13 -1.62
N VAL A 21 -18.95 -4.13 -1.57
CA VAL A 21 -17.81 -4.12 -0.65
C VAL A 21 -16.97 -2.92 -1.07
N ASN A 22 -17.08 -1.82 -0.33
CA ASN A 22 -16.16 -0.70 -0.47
C ASN A 22 -14.76 -1.26 -0.24
N ALA A 23 -14.03 -1.50 -1.32
CA ALA A 23 -12.60 -1.70 -1.25
C ALA A 23 -12.05 -0.44 -0.58
N LYS A 24 -11.67 -0.57 0.69
CA LYS A 24 -11.05 0.52 1.46
C LYS A 24 -9.78 0.86 0.69
N ASP A 25 -9.75 2.02 0.06
CA ASP A 25 -8.58 2.47 -0.69
C ASP A 25 -7.33 2.28 0.18
N GLU A 26 -6.41 1.46 -0.30
CA GLU A 26 -5.19 1.17 0.43
C GLU A 26 -4.36 2.46 0.50
N PHE A 27 -4.37 3.07 1.68
CA PHE A 27 -3.71 4.35 1.89
C PHE A 27 -2.30 4.13 2.41
N PHE A 28 -1.31 4.52 1.60
CA PHE A 28 0.10 4.45 1.95
C PHE A 28 0.68 5.81 2.32
N LEU A 29 1.40 5.83 3.42
CA LEU A 29 2.32 6.90 3.80
C LEU A 29 3.75 6.37 3.79
N MET A 30 4.74 7.25 3.81
CA MET A 30 6.14 6.86 3.98
C MET A 30 6.81 7.66 5.09
N LEU A 31 7.86 7.09 5.66
CA LEU A 31 8.65 7.75 6.69
C LEU A 31 9.35 8.99 6.14
N LYS A 32 9.16 10.11 6.82
CA LYS A 32 9.76 11.40 6.49
C LYS A 32 11.22 11.50 6.96
N ASN A 33 11.54 10.87 8.08
CA ASN A 33 12.81 10.99 8.77
C ASN A 33 13.58 9.67 8.80
N LYS A 34 14.90 9.72 9.02
CA LYS A 34 15.77 8.54 9.13
C LYS A 34 15.48 7.74 10.40
N LYS A 35 15.04 8.38 11.48
CA LYS A 35 14.74 7.75 12.77
C LYS A 35 13.33 8.13 13.18
N VAL A 36 12.45 7.14 13.34
CA VAL A 36 11.04 7.34 13.67
C VAL A 36 10.61 6.36 14.75
N ASN A 37 10.08 6.90 15.85
CA ASN A 37 9.54 6.11 16.95
C ASN A 37 8.17 5.55 16.58
N VAL A 38 8.00 4.26 16.79
CA VAL A 38 6.72 3.54 16.71
C VAL A 38 6.28 3.21 18.13
N ARG A 39 5.04 3.53 18.48
CA ARG A 39 4.53 3.39 19.85
C ARG A 39 3.47 2.29 19.93
N TYR A 40 3.22 1.83 21.17
CA TYR A 40 2.16 0.86 21.44
C TYR A 40 0.75 1.45 21.28
N GLY A 41 0.58 2.78 21.43
CA GLY A 41 -0.70 3.46 21.34
C GLY A 41 -0.62 4.86 20.71
N PRO A 42 -1.78 5.49 20.47
CA PRO A 42 -1.91 6.76 19.75
C PRO A 42 -1.70 7.97 20.68
N GLY A 43 -0.52 8.12 21.25
CA GLY A 43 -0.16 9.22 22.13
C GLY A 43 1.33 9.22 22.47
N PHE A 44 1.85 10.36 22.94
CA PHE A 44 3.25 10.49 23.36
C PHE A 44 3.52 9.86 24.74
N ASP A 45 2.49 9.64 25.52
CA ASP A 45 2.47 8.92 26.80
C ASP A 45 2.65 7.40 26.65
N TYR A 46 2.34 6.85 25.47
CA TYR A 46 2.58 5.44 25.21
C TYR A 46 4.06 5.17 24.95
N GLN A 47 4.56 4.06 25.50
CA GLN A 47 5.93 3.63 25.34
C GLN A 47 6.30 3.40 23.87
N VAL A 48 7.57 3.65 23.53
CA VAL A 48 8.14 3.31 22.22
C VAL A 48 8.27 1.79 22.12
N LYS A 49 7.63 1.22 21.13
CA LYS A 49 7.64 -0.21 20.82
C LYS A 49 8.92 -0.62 20.10
N TYR A 50 9.29 0.17 19.08
CA TYR A 50 10.54 0.06 18.30
C TYR A 50 10.79 1.35 17.52
N ILE A 51 11.94 1.40 16.83
CA ILE A 51 12.36 2.57 16.07
C ILE A 51 12.70 2.14 14.65
N TYR A 52 12.05 2.76 13.66
CA TYR A 52 12.50 2.65 12.28
C TYR A 52 13.75 3.48 12.04
N LYS A 53 14.71 2.91 11.29
CA LYS A 53 15.95 3.59 10.87
C LYS A 53 16.06 3.69 9.34
N LYS A 54 14.95 3.66 8.61
CA LYS A 54 14.92 3.67 7.15
C LYS A 54 14.00 4.76 6.62
N ILE A 55 14.56 5.86 6.16
CA ILE A 55 13.79 6.95 5.51
C ILE A 55 13.03 6.42 4.28
N GLN A 56 11.87 7.02 3.96
CA GLN A 56 11.04 6.69 2.79
C GLN A 56 10.44 5.28 2.77
N LEU A 57 10.51 4.55 3.89
CA LEU A 57 9.85 3.25 4.02
C LEU A 57 8.33 3.41 3.82
N PRO A 58 7.71 2.71 2.84
CA PRO A 58 6.28 2.76 2.64
C PRO A 58 5.55 1.92 3.70
N LEU A 59 4.53 2.53 4.29
CA LEU A 59 3.73 1.97 5.37
C LEU A 59 2.26 2.08 5.01
N LYS A 60 1.51 0.99 5.14
CA LYS A 60 0.07 0.99 4.98
C LYS A 60 -0.58 1.52 6.26
N VAL A 61 -1.48 2.48 6.13
CA VAL A 61 -2.28 2.99 7.25
C VAL A 61 -3.49 2.08 7.44
N ILE A 62 -3.61 1.50 8.62
CA ILE A 62 -4.69 0.58 8.97
C ILE A 62 -5.69 1.17 9.96
N ASP A 63 -5.31 2.25 10.67
CA ASP A 63 -6.17 2.96 11.61
C ASP A 63 -5.66 4.39 11.82
N LYS A 64 -6.52 5.26 12.37
CA LYS A 64 -6.19 6.65 12.71
C LYS A 64 -6.87 7.06 14.01
N LYS A 65 -6.14 7.77 14.86
CA LYS A 65 -6.69 8.43 16.04
C LYS A 65 -5.93 9.75 16.27
N ASP A 66 -6.64 10.83 16.33
CA ASP A 66 -6.07 12.19 16.44
C ASP A 66 -4.91 12.42 15.46
N ASN A 67 -3.77 12.86 15.94
CA ASN A 67 -2.55 13.07 15.16
C ASN A 67 -1.68 11.80 15.01
N PHE A 68 -2.23 10.61 15.29
CA PHE A 68 -1.51 9.35 15.12
C PHE A 68 -2.12 8.49 14.03
N ARG A 69 -1.27 7.69 13.40
CA ARG A 69 -1.64 6.66 12.41
C ARG A 69 -1.14 5.32 12.88
N ARG A 70 -2.04 4.34 12.93
CA ARG A 70 -1.63 2.95 13.08
C ARG A 70 -1.19 2.45 11.73
N ILE A 71 0.03 1.97 11.68
CA ILE A 71 0.67 1.52 10.44
C ILE A 71 1.03 0.05 10.52
N ILE A 72 1.22 -0.53 9.33
CA ILE A 72 1.83 -1.84 9.15
C ILE A 72 2.85 -1.78 8.01
N ASP A 73 3.98 -2.47 8.15
CA ASP A 73 4.99 -2.58 7.11
C ASP A 73 4.89 -3.92 6.34
N HIS A 74 5.71 -4.10 5.31
CA HIS A 74 5.76 -5.31 4.47
C HIS A 74 6.21 -6.59 5.21
N LYS A 75 6.63 -6.47 6.47
CA LYS A 75 7.02 -7.58 7.36
C LYS A 75 6.02 -7.80 8.49
N ASN A 76 4.83 -7.18 8.40
CA ASN A 76 3.76 -7.21 9.38
C ASN A 76 4.09 -6.55 10.75
N ASN A 77 5.17 -5.75 10.85
CA ASN A 77 5.40 -4.93 12.02
C ASN A 77 4.37 -3.79 12.06
N ASN A 78 3.75 -3.56 13.21
CA ASN A 78 2.71 -2.54 13.36
C ASN A 78 2.90 -1.73 14.64
N GLY A 79 2.25 -0.57 14.64
CA GLY A 79 2.21 0.34 15.79
C GLY A 79 1.77 1.74 15.36
N TRP A 80 1.91 2.70 16.26
CA TRP A 80 1.41 4.05 16.10
C TRP A 80 2.54 5.05 15.86
N ILE A 81 2.38 5.88 14.84
CA ILE A 81 3.33 6.94 14.47
C ILE A 81 2.59 8.28 14.41
N HIS A 82 3.19 9.33 14.94
CA HIS A 82 2.68 10.69 14.83
C HIS A 82 2.78 11.20 13.39
N VAL A 83 1.77 11.91 12.89
CA VAL A 83 1.66 12.37 11.50
C VAL A 83 2.83 13.25 11.04
N SER A 84 3.49 13.98 11.96
CA SER A 84 4.66 14.80 11.63
C SER A 84 5.86 13.99 11.11
N GLN A 85 5.90 12.68 11.38
CA GLN A 85 6.93 11.76 10.95
C GLN A 85 6.63 11.07 9.61
N LEU A 86 5.45 11.36 9.05
CA LEU A 86 4.89 10.71 7.86
C LEU A 86 4.68 11.73 6.74
N ARG A 87 4.68 11.26 5.51
CA ARG A 87 4.29 12.01 4.31
C ARG A 87 3.68 11.08 3.26
N LYS A 88 3.06 11.65 2.21
CA LYS A 88 2.50 10.87 1.10
C LYS A 88 3.57 9.92 0.54
N ALA A 89 3.22 8.66 0.38
CA ALA A 89 4.15 7.66 -0.14
C ALA A 89 4.48 7.92 -1.61
N LYS A 90 5.78 7.88 -1.91
CA LYS A 90 6.36 7.93 -3.26
C LYS A 90 7.45 6.85 -3.38
N SER A 91 7.19 5.70 -2.80
CA SER A 91 8.10 4.57 -2.80
C SER A 91 7.30 3.27 -2.68
N PHE A 92 7.87 2.18 -3.17
CA PHE A 92 7.37 0.84 -2.90
C PHE A 92 8.53 -0.16 -2.72
N ILE A 93 8.19 -1.34 -2.21
CA ILE A 93 9.12 -2.44 -1.99
C ILE A 93 8.63 -3.64 -2.81
N PRO A 94 9.43 -4.20 -3.74
CA PRO A 94 9.11 -5.44 -4.42
C PRO A 94 9.06 -6.60 -3.41
N LEU A 95 8.03 -7.44 -3.53
CA LEU A 95 7.87 -8.66 -2.73
C LEU A 95 8.50 -9.89 -3.41
N GLU A 96 9.03 -9.70 -4.61
CA GLU A 96 9.79 -10.66 -5.41
C GLU A 96 10.93 -9.97 -6.14
N ASP A 97 11.89 -10.70 -6.71
CA ASP A 97 12.95 -10.14 -7.54
C ASP A 97 12.36 -9.50 -8.81
N LYS A 98 12.87 -8.36 -9.21
CA LYS A 98 12.39 -7.58 -10.37
C LYS A 98 13.53 -7.20 -11.31
N ILE A 99 13.16 -6.90 -12.55
CA ILE A 99 14.07 -6.34 -13.55
C ILE A 99 13.68 -4.88 -13.80
N ILE A 100 14.67 -4.00 -13.84
CA ILE A 100 14.53 -2.62 -14.31
C ILE A 100 14.70 -2.62 -15.82
N PHE A 101 13.75 -2.04 -16.55
CA PHE A 101 13.77 -1.92 -18.00
C PHE A 101 13.94 -0.48 -18.47
N LYS A 102 14.46 -0.29 -19.69
CA LYS A 102 14.60 1.03 -20.32
C LYS A 102 13.25 1.68 -20.65
N LYS A 103 12.24 0.88 -21.02
CA LYS A 103 10.86 1.30 -21.35
C LYS A 103 9.85 0.48 -20.54
N PRO A 104 8.58 0.92 -20.41
CA PRO A 104 7.53 0.20 -19.67
C PRO A 104 7.01 -1.04 -20.44
N SER A 105 7.88 -1.98 -20.68
CA SER A 105 7.61 -3.22 -21.39
C SER A 105 8.62 -4.30 -21.02
N LYS A 106 8.15 -5.54 -20.81
CA LYS A 106 9.00 -6.72 -20.57
C LYS A 106 9.88 -7.11 -21.78
N PHE A 107 9.59 -6.59 -22.96
CA PHE A 107 10.38 -6.78 -24.18
C PHE A 107 11.45 -5.70 -24.36
N SER A 108 11.49 -4.71 -23.48
CA SER A 108 12.49 -3.64 -23.52
C SER A 108 13.84 -4.13 -22.98
N LYS A 109 14.90 -3.39 -23.33
CA LYS A 109 16.25 -3.68 -22.84
C LYS A 109 16.29 -3.66 -21.31
N PRO A 110 16.73 -4.74 -20.63
CA PRO A 110 16.94 -4.76 -19.20
C PRO A 110 18.15 -3.88 -18.84
N ILE A 111 18.04 -3.18 -17.70
CA ILE A 111 19.09 -2.31 -17.17
C ILE A 111 19.80 -3.00 -15.99
N ALA A 112 19.00 -3.52 -15.02
CA ALA A 112 19.51 -4.15 -13.82
C ALA A 112 18.48 -5.10 -13.23
N GLN A 113 18.93 -6.07 -12.45
CA GLN A 113 18.11 -6.90 -11.58
C GLN A 113 18.12 -6.32 -10.16
N ILE A 114 16.96 -6.26 -9.54
CA ILE A 114 16.80 -5.84 -8.14
C ILE A 114 16.19 -6.97 -7.31
N LYS A 115 16.72 -7.12 -6.12
CA LYS A 115 16.25 -8.12 -5.16
C LYS A 115 15.00 -7.66 -4.43
N LYS A 116 14.13 -8.61 -4.08
CA LYS A 116 12.99 -8.36 -3.20
C LYS A 116 13.41 -7.61 -1.93
N GLY A 117 12.53 -6.78 -1.41
CA GLY A 117 12.80 -6.00 -0.20
C GLY A 117 13.58 -4.69 -0.42
N ARG A 118 14.03 -4.41 -1.64
CA ARG A 118 14.74 -3.15 -1.95
C ARG A 118 13.75 -1.99 -2.07
N LEU A 119 14.08 -0.86 -1.45
CA LEU A 119 13.29 0.36 -1.57
C LEU A 119 13.47 1.00 -2.94
N LEU A 120 12.37 1.25 -3.65
CA LEU A 120 12.33 1.89 -4.95
C LEU A 120 11.56 3.20 -4.85
N LEU A 121 12.18 4.31 -5.29
CA LEU A 121 11.56 5.63 -5.31
C LEU A 121 10.79 5.81 -6.60
N ILE A 122 9.51 6.17 -6.51
CA ILE A 122 8.63 6.40 -7.66
C ILE A 122 8.90 7.79 -8.24
N LYS A 123 9.15 7.83 -9.56
CA LYS A 123 9.21 9.07 -10.36
C LYS A 123 7.87 9.34 -11.04
N LYS A 124 7.30 8.34 -11.70
CA LYS A 124 5.96 8.34 -12.29
C LYS A 124 5.46 6.91 -12.52
N CYS A 125 4.15 6.74 -12.61
CA CYS A 125 3.53 5.46 -12.96
C CYS A 125 2.65 5.61 -14.20
N GLU A 126 2.57 4.56 -14.99
CA GLU A 126 1.74 4.42 -16.19
C GLU A 126 1.17 3.00 -16.20
N THR A 127 -0.14 2.84 -16.02
CA THR A 127 -0.82 1.54 -15.98
C THR A 127 -0.15 0.59 -14.96
N GLN A 128 0.51 -0.48 -15.43
CA GLN A 128 1.17 -1.50 -14.61
C GLN A 128 2.68 -1.30 -14.46
N TRP A 129 3.20 -0.14 -14.82
CA TRP A 129 4.61 0.18 -14.82
C TRP A 129 4.89 1.47 -14.07
N CYS A 130 5.91 1.46 -13.22
CA CYS A 130 6.42 2.69 -12.62
C CYS A 130 7.88 2.92 -13.02
N LYS A 131 8.19 4.16 -13.41
CA LYS A 131 9.55 4.64 -13.51
C LYS A 131 10.06 4.89 -12.11
N ILE A 132 11.14 4.23 -11.74
CA ILE A 132 11.70 4.26 -10.39
C ILE A 132 13.16 4.68 -10.41
N GLN A 133 13.64 5.04 -9.24
CA GLN A 133 15.06 5.22 -8.94
C GLN A 133 15.46 4.38 -7.72
N THR A 134 16.60 3.71 -7.84
CA THR A 134 17.24 3.01 -6.72
C THR A 134 18.77 3.08 -6.87
N GLY A 135 19.44 3.78 -5.94
CA GLY A 135 20.84 4.14 -6.14
C GLY A 135 21.02 4.95 -7.42
N GLU A 136 21.95 4.54 -8.26
CA GLU A 136 22.24 5.15 -9.56
C GLU A 136 21.31 4.68 -10.70
N PHE A 137 20.55 3.59 -10.49
CA PHE A 137 19.68 3.02 -11.52
C PHE A 137 18.35 3.77 -11.61
N ILE A 138 17.96 4.14 -12.83
CA ILE A 138 16.66 4.72 -13.16
C ILE A 138 16.08 3.94 -14.33
N GLY A 139 14.81 3.52 -14.21
CA GLY A 139 14.12 2.79 -15.27
C GLY A 139 12.74 2.33 -14.84
N TRP A 140 12.15 1.44 -15.62
CA TRP A 140 10.78 0.99 -15.47
C TRP A 140 10.71 -0.40 -14.83
N VAL A 141 9.81 -0.55 -13.87
CA VAL A 141 9.54 -1.81 -13.16
C VAL A 141 8.04 -2.08 -13.22
N ASN A 142 7.68 -3.34 -13.46
CA ASN A 142 6.28 -3.79 -13.34
C ASN A 142 5.87 -3.79 -11.86
N VAL A 143 4.66 -3.27 -11.55
CA VAL A 143 4.17 -3.08 -10.19
C VAL A 143 3.35 -4.26 -9.64
N GLU A 144 3.35 -5.39 -10.31
CA GLU A 144 2.85 -6.63 -9.73
C GLU A 144 3.65 -6.99 -8.47
N ASN A 145 3.00 -7.57 -7.45
CA ASN A 145 3.65 -8.03 -6.20
C ASN A 145 4.60 -6.98 -5.57
N VAL A 146 4.09 -5.77 -5.34
CA VAL A 146 4.79 -4.71 -4.62
C VAL A 146 4.03 -4.29 -3.38
N TRP A 147 4.74 -3.77 -2.40
CA TRP A 147 4.22 -3.14 -1.20
C TRP A 147 4.40 -1.63 -1.30
N GLY A 148 3.33 -0.90 -1.46
CA GLY A 148 3.33 0.56 -1.60
C GLY A 148 2.32 1.03 -2.66
N PRO A 149 2.21 2.35 -2.91
CA PRO A 149 1.34 2.89 -3.94
C PRO A 149 1.85 2.52 -5.34
N THR A 150 0.91 2.33 -6.27
CA THR A 150 1.18 1.98 -7.68
C THR A 150 0.51 2.92 -8.67
N ASN A 151 -0.10 4.00 -8.16
CA ASN A 151 -0.85 5.03 -8.90
C ASN A 151 -0.46 6.44 -8.44
#